data_8d12ca937cc87bc61f1502feb74c71ff
#
_entry.id   8d12ca937cc87bc61f1502feb74c71ff
#
_cell.length_a   1.000
_cell.length_b   1.000
_cell.length_c   1.000
_cell.angle_alpha   90.00
_cell.angle_beta   90.00
_cell.angle_gamma   90.00
#
_symmetry.space_group_name_H-M   'P 1'
#
loop_
_entity.id
_entity.type
_entity.pdbx_description
1 polymer ?
#
loop_
_entity_poly.entity_id
_entity_poly.type
_entity_poly.pdbx_seq_one_letter_code
_entity_poly.pdbx_strand_id
1 'polypeptide(L)'
;PWRDLPEQDRNWILFTDETPTVPVYAGLTPEQTRIARSRRMEPSYQGTFTGARRYVLDTFANTKSALMKRRVSQFIIGRDCPTCQGKRLKRQALSVTFAGLDIAELGDLSMLKLRDLLEPVAQGRLGDAEAATGGVPDAKSRKAAIEARVAAGGSAHKSAPDTRRTPNNSVEKRAAAQRLAAELLERLAPLIDLGLGYLSLDRSTPTLSSGELQRIRLATQLSSQLFGVVYVLDEPSAGLHPADGESLLSILQRLKAAGNSVFVVEHDLDLIRKAEWLVDVGPGAGQHGGEVIYSGPAEGLAAIEASVTRRYLFGVQPAPDRTPRKPDGWLRLEGVSRNNLHGLDVAFPIGCFTAVTGVSGSGKS
;
A
#
# COMPACT_ATOMS: atom_id res chain seq x y z
N PRO A 1 -27.59 -32.57 3.94
CA PRO A 1 -27.05 -31.20 3.81
C PRO A 1 -26.04 -30.90 4.91
N TRP A 2 -25.10 -29.96 4.69
CA TRP A 2 -24.08 -29.57 5.65
C TRP A 2 -24.63 -29.23 7.05
N ARG A 3 -25.75 -28.54 7.09
CA ARG A 3 -26.43 -28.15 8.34
C ARG A 3 -26.94 -29.32 9.17
N ASP A 4 -27.15 -30.48 8.54
CA ASP A 4 -27.72 -31.66 9.21
C ASP A 4 -26.62 -32.61 9.75
N LEU A 5 -25.34 -32.32 9.46
CA LEU A 5 -24.23 -33.06 10.00
C LEU A 5 -24.00 -32.71 11.48
N PRO A 6 -23.68 -33.70 12.33
CA PRO A 6 -23.20 -33.46 13.68
C PRO A 6 -21.99 -32.53 13.69
N GLU A 7 -21.82 -31.77 14.77
CA GLU A 7 -20.71 -30.82 14.89
C GLU A 7 -19.35 -31.52 14.81
N GLN A 8 -19.24 -32.71 15.39
CA GLN A 8 -18.03 -33.54 15.33
C GLN A 8 -17.64 -33.87 13.89
N ASP A 9 -18.60 -34.25 13.04
CA ASP A 9 -18.35 -34.59 11.65
C ASP A 9 -17.97 -33.35 10.82
N ARG A 10 -18.64 -32.22 11.08
CA ARG A 10 -18.29 -30.93 10.47
C ARG A 10 -16.86 -30.51 10.80
N ASN A 11 -16.48 -30.61 12.07
CA ASN A 11 -15.13 -30.29 12.53
C ASN A 11 -14.09 -31.24 11.94
N TRP A 12 -14.41 -32.53 11.84
CA TRP A 12 -13.53 -33.49 11.19
C TRP A 12 -13.32 -33.15 9.71
N ILE A 13 -14.38 -32.88 8.93
CA ILE A 13 -14.30 -32.50 7.53
C ILE A 13 -13.47 -31.22 7.34
N LEU A 14 -13.62 -30.24 8.22
CA LEU A 14 -12.93 -28.96 8.12
C LEU A 14 -11.45 -29.04 8.51
N PHE A 15 -11.13 -29.74 9.60
CA PHE A 15 -9.86 -29.58 10.32
C PHE A 15 -9.02 -30.85 10.44
N THR A 16 -9.49 -32.00 9.91
CA THR A 16 -8.71 -33.24 9.98
C THR A 16 -7.39 -33.11 9.21
N ASP A 17 -6.34 -33.67 9.79
CA ASP A 17 -5.05 -33.88 9.12
C ASP A 17 -4.96 -35.30 8.49
N GLU A 18 -5.96 -36.17 8.73
CA GLU A 18 -6.05 -37.48 8.15
C GLU A 18 -6.34 -37.39 6.64
N THR A 19 -5.82 -38.38 5.89
CA THR A 19 -6.02 -38.50 4.45
C THR A 19 -6.55 -39.88 4.10
N PRO A 20 -7.78 -40.24 4.57
CA PRO A 20 -8.32 -41.56 4.30
C PRO A 20 -8.62 -41.74 2.82
N THR A 21 -8.41 -42.98 2.35
CA THR A 21 -8.84 -43.38 1.01
C THR A 21 -10.31 -43.73 1.06
N VAL A 22 -11.08 -43.09 0.17
CA VAL A 22 -12.54 -43.27 0.09
C VAL A 22 -12.95 -43.75 -1.29
N PRO A 23 -13.91 -44.67 -1.39
CA PRO A 23 -14.42 -45.10 -2.67
C PRO A 23 -15.27 -44.02 -3.33
N VAL A 24 -14.93 -43.64 -4.54
CA VAL A 24 -15.65 -42.62 -5.35
C VAL A 24 -16.44 -43.28 -6.45
N TYR A 25 -17.72 -42.92 -6.54
CA TYR A 25 -18.66 -43.40 -7.58
C TYR A 25 -18.99 -42.21 -8.48
N ALA A 26 -18.22 -42.04 -9.55
CA ALA A 26 -18.35 -40.91 -10.44
C ALA A 26 -19.72 -40.87 -11.13
N GLY A 27 -20.35 -39.69 -11.16
CA GLY A 27 -21.64 -39.49 -11.82
C GLY A 27 -22.89 -39.95 -11.07
N LEU A 28 -22.72 -40.51 -9.86
CA LEU A 28 -23.86 -40.92 -9.03
C LEU A 28 -24.23 -39.79 -8.03
N THR A 29 -25.53 -39.65 -7.80
CA THR A 29 -26.03 -38.79 -6.71
C THR A 29 -25.69 -39.39 -5.33
N PRO A 30 -25.76 -38.62 -4.23
CA PRO A 30 -25.54 -39.15 -2.88
C PRO A 30 -26.42 -40.35 -2.53
N GLU A 31 -27.70 -40.37 -2.95
CA GLU A 31 -28.62 -41.47 -2.73
C GLU A 31 -28.22 -42.73 -3.55
N GLN A 32 -27.90 -42.51 -4.82
CA GLN A 32 -27.42 -43.57 -5.71
C GLN A 32 -26.10 -44.14 -5.19
N THR A 33 -25.21 -43.32 -4.70
CA THR A 33 -23.95 -43.76 -4.08
C THR A 33 -24.21 -44.62 -2.85
N ARG A 34 -25.19 -44.26 -2.00
CA ARG A 34 -25.58 -45.07 -0.85
C ARG A 34 -26.10 -46.45 -1.26
N ILE A 35 -26.91 -46.47 -2.30
CA ILE A 35 -27.44 -47.73 -2.88
C ILE A 35 -26.30 -48.57 -3.49
N ALA A 36 -25.41 -47.94 -4.24
CA ALA A 36 -24.26 -48.62 -4.86
C ALA A 36 -23.36 -49.29 -3.77
N ARG A 37 -23.09 -48.57 -2.68
CA ARG A 37 -22.34 -49.12 -1.52
C ARG A 37 -23.06 -50.26 -0.82
N SER A 38 -24.38 -50.13 -0.63
CA SER A 38 -25.15 -51.22 0.01
C SER A 38 -25.20 -52.50 -0.87
N ARG A 39 -25.13 -52.32 -2.18
CA ARG A 39 -25.07 -53.43 -3.16
C ARG A 39 -23.64 -53.90 -3.45
N ARG A 40 -22.61 -53.38 -2.74
CA ARG A 40 -21.20 -53.71 -2.92
C ARG A 40 -20.72 -53.55 -4.39
N MET A 41 -21.24 -52.55 -5.10
CA MET A 41 -20.76 -52.21 -6.44
C MET A 41 -19.32 -51.72 -6.36
N GLU A 42 -18.52 -52.02 -7.38
CA GLU A 42 -17.14 -51.51 -7.48
C GLU A 42 -17.14 -50.00 -7.65
N PRO A 43 -16.29 -49.25 -6.88
CA PRO A 43 -16.15 -47.82 -7.07
C PRO A 43 -15.45 -47.51 -8.38
N SER A 44 -15.76 -46.34 -8.97
CA SER A 44 -15.08 -45.85 -10.17
C SER A 44 -13.57 -45.71 -9.97
N TYR A 45 -13.18 -45.24 -8.79
CA TYR A 45 -11.78 -45.16 -8.32
C TYR A 45 -11.75 -44.96 -6.83
N GLN A 46 -10.53 -45.14 -6.25
CA GLN A 46 -10.25 -44.79 -4.87
C GLN A 46 -9.68 -43.36 -4.80
N GLY A 47 -10.41 -42.46 -4.17
CA GLY A 47 -9.99 -41.06 -3.96
C GLY A 47 -9.39 -40.84 -2.57
N THR A 48 -8.48 -39.93 -2.45
CA THR A 48 -7.97 -39.51 -1.16
C THR A 48 -8.74 -38.29 -0.65
N PHE A 49 -9.35 -38.42 0.53
CA PHE A 49 -10.02 -37.29 1.17
C PHE A 49 -8.98 -36.32 1.73
N THR A 50 -9.18 -35.03 1.52
CA THR A 50 -8.36 -33.98 2.08
C THR A 50 -9.26 -33.01 2.82
N GLY A 51 -9.01 -32.78 4.10
CA GLY A 51 -9.75 -31.80 4.91
C GLY A 51 -9.64 -30.39 4.36
N ALA A 52 -10.68 -29.57 4.57
CA ALA A 52 -10.78 -28.22 3.98
C ALA A 52 -9.58 -27.33 4.37
N ARG A 53 -9.16 -27.36 5.65
CA ARG A 53 -7.98 -26.62 6.11
C ARG A 53 -6.73 -26.97 5.32
N ARG A 54 -6.46 -28.24 5.16
CA ARG A 54 -5.29 -28.73 4.42
C ARG A 54 -5.35 -28.34 2.94
N TYR A 55 -6.51 -28.51 2.33
CA TYR A 55 -6.73 -28.08 0.93
C TYR A 55 -6.45 -26.60 0.72
N VAL A 56 -6.93 -25.74 1.63
CA VAL A 56 -6.70 -24.29 1.57
C VAL A 56 -5.23 -23.96 1.72
N LEU A 57 -4.53 -24.55 2.69
CA LEU A 57 -3.12 -24.30 2.95
C LEU A 57 -2.23 -24.81 1.80
N ASP A 58 -2.45 -26.03 1.33
CA ASP A 58 -1.69 -26.60 0.22
C ASP A 58 -1.92 -25.84 -1.09
N THR A 59 -3.16 -25.44 -1.37
CA THR A 59 -3.47 -24.61 -2.53
C THR A 59 -2.79 -23.25 -2.43
N PHE A 60 -2.83 -22.60 -1.26
CA PHE A 60 -2.18 -21.31 -1.08
C PHE A 60 -0.66 -21.39 -1.26
N ALA A 61 -0.04 -22.45 -0.75
CA ALA A 61 1.42 -22.65 -0.84
C ALA A 61 1.88 -23.00 -2.26
N ASN A 62 1.14 -23.85 -2.96
CA ASN A 62 1.66 -24.53 -4.16
C ASN A 62 1.02 -24.05 -5.48
N THR A 63 -0.11 -23.30 -5.44
CA THR A 63 -0.77 -22.89 -6.69
C THR A 63 0.04 -21.79 -7.42
N LYS A 64 0.18 -21.97 -8.74
CA LYS A 64 0.72 -20.96 -9.65
C LYS A 64 -0.36 -19.97 -10.13
N SER A 65 -1.64 -20.28 -9.91
CA SER A 65 -2.76 -19.43 -10.34
C SER A 65 -3.00 -18.32 -9.33
N ALA A 66 -2.81 -17.06 -9.75
CA ALA A 66 -3.09 -15.87 -8.93
C ALA A 66 -4.57 -15.82 -8.49
N LEU A 67 -5.50 -16.25 -9.37
CA LEU A 67 -6.92 -16.31 -9.06
C LEU A 67 -7.22 -17.31 -7.95
N MET A 68 -6.67 -18.52 -8.03
CA MET A 68 -6.86 -19.54 -6.99
C MET A 68 -6.20 -19.10 -5.67
N LYS A 69 -5.03 -18.52 -5.72
CA LYS A 69 -4.36 -17.98 -4.53
C LYS A 69 -5.21 -16.92 -3.83
N ARG A 70 -5.79 -15.98 -4.59
CA ARG A 70 -6.71 -14.96 -4.06
C ARG A 70 -7.98 -15.58 -3.47
N ARG A 71 -8.52 -16.63 -4.12
CA ARG A 71 -9.73 -17.31 -3.67
C ARG A 71 -9.55 -18.03 -2.33
N VAL A 72 -8.42 -18.68 -2.11
CA VAL A 72 -8.15 -19.39 -0.84
C VAL A 72 -7.63 -18.45 0.26
N SER A 73 -6.98 -17.34 -0.08
CA SER A 73 -6.45 -16.38 0.89
C SER A 73 -7.53 -15.75 1.79
N GLN A 74 -8.78 -15.67 1.32
CA GLN A 74 -9.91 -15.18 2.13
C GLN A 74 -10.22 -16.06 3.35
N PHE A 75 -9.76 -17.32 3.36
CA PHE A 75 -9.94 -18.26 4.47
C PHE A 75 -8.71 -18.35 5.38
N ILE A 76 -7.66 -17.56 5.09
CA ILE A 76 -6.40 -17.57 5.85
C ILE A 76 -6.30 -16.28 6.66
N ILE A 77 -6.21 -16.44 7.97
CA ILE A 77 -5.94 -15.33 8.89
C ILE A 77 -4.46 -15.39 9.25
N GLY A 78 -3.73 -14.34 8.84
CA GLY A 78 -2.32 -14.18 9.24
C GLY A 78 -2.23 -13.88 10.74
N ARG A 79 -1.31 -14.55 11.42
CA ARG A 79 -0.92 -14.24 12.81
C ARG A 79 0.58 -14.05 12.87
N ASP A 80 1.02 -13.22 13.78
CA ASP A 80 2.44 -13.06 14.03
C ASP A 80 3.07 -14.39 14.47
N CYS A 81 4.23 -14.69 13.89
CA CYS A 81 4.99 -15.87 14.26
C CYS A 81 5.39 -15.79 15.74
N PRO A 82 5.06 -16.78 16.59
CA PRO A 82 5.38 -16.72 18.00
C PRO A 82 6.90 -16.71 18.27
N THR A 83 7.72 -17.19 17.33
CA THR A 83 9.18 -17.23 17.47
C THR A 83 9.82 -15.87 17.17
N CYS A 84 9.40 -15.18 16.10
CA CYS A 84 9.99 -13.91 15.69
C CYS A 84 9.05 -12.70 15.92
N GLN A 85 7.85 -12.93 16.45
CA GLN A 85 6.87 -11.88 16.77
C GLN A 85 6.61 -10.92 15.60
N GLY A 86 6.48 -11.48 14.38
CA GLY A 86 6.27 -10.72 13.17
C GLY A 86 7.55 -10.16 12.50
N LYS A 87 8.68 -10.12 13.20
CA LYS A 87 9.93 -9.50 12.70
C LYS A 87 10.61 -10.23 11.54
N ARG A 88 10.21 -11.48 11.21
CA ARG A 88 10.65 -12.28 10.05
C ARG A 88 12.16 -12.56 9.98
N LEU A 89 12.93 -12.22 11.00
CA LEU A 89 14.39 -12.33 11.08
C LEU A 89 14.83 -13.22 12.25
N LYS A 90 16.03 -13.76 12.15
CA LYS A 90 16.67 -14.51 13.24
C LYS A 90 17.11 -13.55 14.35
N ARG A 91 17.14 -14.04 15.61
CA ARG A 91 17.56 -13.24 16.78
C ARG A 91 18.94 -12.59 16.61
N GLN A 92 19.87 -13.29 15.97
CA GLN A 92 21.22 -12.75 15.70
C GLN A 92 21.19 -11.51 14.80
N ALA A 93 20.30 -11.48 13.78
CA ALA A 93 20.15 -10.31 12.92
C ALA A 93 19.49 -9.14 13.67
N LEU A 94 18.59 -9.42 14.62
CA LEU A 94 17.91 -8.41 15.43
C LEU A 94 18.78 -7.90 16.60
N SER A 95 19.96 -8.48 16.86
CA SER A 95 20.88 -7.99 17.90
C SER A 95 21.65 -6.75 17.48
N VAL A 96 21.71 -6.44 16.18
CA VAL A 96 22.29 -5.19 15.69
C VAL A 96 21.22 -4.09 15.76
N THR A 97 21.52 -3.03 16.48
CA THR A 97 20.60 -1.92 16.69
C THR A 97 21.20 -0.61 16.20
N PHE A 98 20.34 0.26 15.67
CA PHE A 98 20.64 1.64 15.35
C PHE A 98 19.70 2.55 16.15
N ALA A 99 20.25 3.49 16.89
CA ALA A 99 19.46 4.32 17.82
C ALA A 99 18.58 3.49 18.78
N GLY A 100 19.03 2.30 19.17
CA GLY A 100 18.30 1.38 20.05
C GLY A 100 17.20 0.56 19.39
N LEU A 101 16.96 0.72 18.09
CA LEU A 101 15.97 -0.03 17.30
C LEU A 101 16.67 -1.08 16.44
N ASP A 102 16.10 -2.27 16.34
CA ASP A 102 16.54 -3.26 15.36
C ASP A 102 16.01 -2.96 13.95
N ILE A 103 16.50 -3.66 12.96
CA ILE A 103 16.15 -3.44 11.54
C ILE A 103 14.64 -3.60 11.27
N ALA A 104 13.95 -4.50 11.97
CA ALA A 104 12.52 -4.69 11.80
C ALA A 104 11.72 -3.53 12.42
N GLU A 105 12.16 -3.04 13.58
CA GLU A 105 11.58 -1.86 14.23
C GLU A 105 11.79 -0.59 13.40
N LEU A 106 12.97 -0.43 12.79
CA LEU A 106 13.24 0.66 11.85
C LEU A 106 12.33 0.56 10.61
N GLY A 107 12.15 -0.65 10.07
CA GLY A 107 11.28 -0.89 8.92
C GLY A 107 9.79 -0.62 9.20
N ASP A 108 9.34 -0.78 10.44
CA ASP A 108 7.97 -0.51 10.86
C ASP A 108 7.67 1.00 11.08
N LEU A 109 8.70 1.83 11.17
CA LEU A 109 8.52 3.28 11.20
C LEU A 109 7.98 3.81 9.87
N SER A 110 7.09 4.81 9.91
CA SER A 110 6.74 5.54 8.70
C SER A 110 7.97 6.23 8.11
N MET A 111 8.03 6.40 6.79
CA MET A 111 9.17 7.03 6.12
C MET A 111 9.46 8.45 6.65
N LEU A 112 8.42 9.19 7.07
CA LEU A 112 8.61 10.50 7.73
C LEU A 112 9.35 10.35 9.06
N LYS A 113 8.93 9.41 9.91
CA LYS A 113 9.60 9.16 11.20
C LYS A 113 11.01 8.64 11.03
N LEU A 114 11.21 7.77 10.02
CA LEU A 114 12.53 7.26 9.68
C LEU A 114 13.44 8.38 9.18
N ARG A 115 12.93 9.30 8.35
CA ARG A 115 13.66 10.52 7.94
C ARG A 115 14.08 11.33 9.16
N ASP A 116 13.15 11.64 10.06
CA ASP A 116 13.41 12.47 11.24
C ASP A 116 14.44 11.84 12.20
N LEU A 117 14.51 10.50 12.22
CA LEU A 117 15.52 9.75 12.96
C LEU A 117 16.90 9.78 12.27
N LEU A 118 16.94 9.74 10.94
CA LEU A 118 18.19 9.69 10.15
C LEU A 118 18.81 11.05 9.93
N GLU A 119 18.02 12.12 9.89
CA GLU A 119 18.50 13.48 9.58
C GLU A 119 19.58 14.00 10.52
N PRO A 120 19.48 13.87 11.86
CA PRO A 120 20.55 14.23 12.78
C PRO A 120 21.84 13.44 12.53
N VAL A 121 21.71 12.16 12.16
CA VAL A 121 22.86 11.27 11.89
C VAL A 121 23.58 11.70 10.63
N ALA A 122 22.85 12.00 9.55
CA ALA A 122 23.41 12.51 8.30
C ALA A 122 24.15 13.82 8.50
N GLN A 123 23.73 14.64 9.48
CA GLN A 123 24.38 15.89 9.89
C GLN A 123 25.55 15.70 10.90
N GLY A 124 25.95 14.44 11.16
CA GLY A 124 27.03 14.12 12.10
C GLY A 124 26.65 14.18 13.60
N ARG A 125 25.37 14.35 13.93
CA ARG A 125 24.83 14.46 15.29
C ARG A 125 24.30 13.14 15.81
N LEU A 126 25.15 12.10 15.81
CA LEU A 126 24.76 10.72 16.17
C LEU A 126 24.19 10.62 17.60
N GLY A 127 24.70 11.42 18.54
CA GLY A 127 24.21 11.44 19.92
C GLY A 127 22.75 11.89 20.07
N ASP A 128 22.25 12.69 19.16
CA ASP A 128 20.86 13.15 19.19
C ASP A 128 19.89 12.04 18.76
N ALA A 129 20.31 11.15 17.85
CA ALA A 129 19.54 9.98 17.44
C ALA A 129 19.44 8.95 18.56
N GLU A 130 20.51 8.69 19.31
CA GLU A 130 20.52 7.84 20.49
C GLU A 130 19.68 8.43 21.63
N ALA A 131 19.73 9.75 21.80
CA ALA A 131 18.89 10.46 22.78
C ALA A 131 17.40 10.45 22.40
N ALA A 132 17.06 10.36 21.11
CA ALA A 132 15.67 10.28 20.65
C ALA A 132 14.99 8.98 21.05
N THR A 133 15.75 7.91 21.25
CA THR A 133 15.22 6.59 21.67
C THR A 133 15.12 6.43 23.20
N GLY A 134 15.72 7.36 23.97
CA GLY A 134 15.69 7.45 25.46
C GLY A 134 15.70 6.10 26.15
N GLY A 135 16.74 5.71 26.83
CA GLY A 135 17.00 4.51 27.68
C GLY A 135 15.85 3.59 28.16
N VAL A 136 14.81 3.42 27.37
CA VAL A 136 13.60 2.64 27.67
C VAL A 136 13.85 1.18 27.35
N PRO A 137 13.60 0.25 28.28
CA PRO A 137 13.99 -1.15 28.15
C PRO A 137 13.16 -1.96 27.12
N ASP A 138 11.96 -1.49 26.74
CA ASP A 138 10.98 -2.22 25.93
C ASP A 138 10.77 -1.55 24.54
N ALA A 139 10.71 -2.37 23.47
CA ALA A 139 10.55 -1.92 22.10
C ALA A 139 9.28 -1.09 21.85
N LYS A 140 8.14 -1.48 22.47
CA LYS A 140 6.88 -0.72 22.37
C LYS A 140 7.00 0.67 22.99
N SER A 141 7.64 0.76 24.14
CA SER A 141 7.85 1.99 24.86
C SER A 141 8.86 2.91 24.13
N ARG A 142 9.87 2.34 23.45
CA ARG A 142 10.81 3.08 22.60
C ARG A 142 10.13 3.69 21.38
N LYS A 143 9.28 2.90 20.69
CA LYS A 143 8.48 3.37 19.54
C LYS A 143 7.57 4.52 19.98
N ALA A 144 6.85 4.37 21.08
CA ALA A 144 6.00 5.41 21.65
C ALA A 144 6.78 6.68 22.05
N ALA A 145 7.99 6.54 22.60
CA ALA A 145 8.86 7.69 22.96
C ALA A 145 9.35 8.46 21.72
N ILE A 146 9.71 7.75 20.63
CA ILE A 146 10.07 8.38 19.36
C ILE A 146 8.86 9.11 18.78
N GLU A 147 7.69 8.47 18.78
CA GLU A 147 6.44 9.04 18.30
C GLU A 147 6.05 10.31 19.07
N ALA A 148 6.14 10.28 20.39
CA ALA A 148 5.84 11.43 21.26
C ALA A 148 6.81 12.59 21.04
N ARG A 149 8.09 12.32 20.78
CA ARG A 149 9.12 13.32 20.61
C ARG A 149 9.09 14.00 19.24
N VAL A 150 8.83 13.23 18.18
CA VAL A 150 8.57 13.76 16.84
C VAL A 150 7.32 14.63 16.84
N ALA A 151 6.24 14.21 17.52
CA ALA A 151 5.02 14.99 17.67
C ALA A 151 5.20 16.29 18.47
N ALA A 152 6.17 16.34 19.40
CA ALA A 152 6.42 17.50 20.26
C ALA A 152 7.33 18.57 19.63
N GLY A 153 7.81 18.41 18.39
CA GLY A 153 8.66 19.39 17.70
C GLY A 153 9.96 19.73 18.48
N GLY A 154 10.52 18.74 19.19
CA GLY A 154 11.45 18.96 20.27
C GLY A 154 12.83 19.48 19.90
N SER A 155 13.06 20.72 20.23
CA SER A 155 14.37 21.32 20.47
C SER A 155 15.07 20.62 21.65
N ALA A 156 16.34 20.24 21.44
CA ALA A 156 17.14 19.50 22.39
C ALA A 156 17.39 20.29 23.68
N HIS A 157 16.84 19.88 24.81
CA HIS A 157 17.29 20.28 26.11
C HIS A 157 18.49 19.41 26.56
N LYS A 158 19.62 20.09 26.85
CA LYS A 158 20.85 19.49 27.35
C LYS A 158 20.58 18.82 28.71
N SER A 159 20.63 17.48 28.74
CA SER A 159 20.84 16.72 29.97
C SER A 159 22.29 16.23 30.03
N ALA A 160 22.88 16.30 31.21
CA ALA A 160 24.28 16.02 31.49
C ALA A 160 24.71 14.59 31.07
N PRO A 161 26.02 14.40 30.71
CA PRO A 161 26.49 13.13 30.18
C PRO A 161 26.62 12.08 31.28
N ASP A 162 25.94 10.93 31.12
CA ASP A 162 26.24 9.72 31.87
C ASP A 162 27.54 9.11 31.33
N THR A 163 28.57 9.08 32.17
CA THR A 163 29.94 8.71 31.84
C THR A 163 30.20 7.20 31.77
N ARG A 164 29.25 6.37 31.37
CA ARG A 164 29.49 4.94 31.04
C ARG A 164 29.60 4.74 29.54
N ARG A 165 30.62 5.37 28.94
CA ARG A 165 31.00 5.10 27.54
C ARG A 165 31.72 3.77 27.43
N THR A 166 31.13 2.82 26.70
CA THR A 166 31.91 1.76 26.05
C THR A 166 32.77 2.38 24.94
N PRO A 167 34.10 2.17 24.93
CA PRO A 167 35.02 2.90 24.05
C PRO A 167 35.11 2.31 22.63
N ASN A 168 33.98 2.09 21.94
CA ASN A 168 34.03 1.43 20.63
C ASN A 168 33.21 2.12 19.53
N ASN A 169 33.02 3.43 19.63
CA ASN A 169 32.51 4.22 18.53
C ASN A 169 33.68 4.84 17.76
N SER A 170 34.35 4.02 16.91
CA SER A 170 35.44 4.50 16.07
C SER A 170 34.94 5.60 15.13
N VAL A 171 35.78 6.57 14.82
CA VAL A 171 35.53 7.65 13.85
C VAL A 171 35.00 7.09 12.54
N GLU A 172 35.52 5.91 12.14
CA GLU A 172 35.10 5.17 10.95
C GLU A 172 33.63 4.73 10.99
N LYS A 173 33.13 4.21 12.13
CA LYS A 173 31.71 3.81 12.28
C LYS A 173 30.79 5.02 12.20
N ARG A 174 31.19 6.16 12.76
CA ARG A 174 30.41 7.41 12.68
C ARG A 174 30.35 7.93 11.24
N ALA A 175 31.47 7.95 10.54
CA ALA A 175 31.53 8.35 9.14
C ALA A 175 30.70 7.42 8.25
N ALA A 176 30.74 6.10 8.48
CA ALA A 176 29.92 5.14 7.78
C ALA A 176 28.42 5.34 8.05
N ALA A 177 28.03 5.53 9.32
CA ALA A 177 26.64 5.80 9.70
C ALA A 177 26.13 7.11 9.06
N GLN A 178 26.93 8.17 9.07
CA GLN A 178 26.59 9.45 8.46
C GLN A 178 26.33 9.30 6.95
N ARG A 179 27.23 8.60 6.25
CA ARG A 179 27.10 8.36 4.81
C ARG A 179 25.89 7.53 4.47
N LEU A 180 25.67 6.41 5.20
CA LEU A 180 24.51 5.55 5.00
C LEU A 180 23.20 6.29 5.29
N ALA A 181 23.15 7.11 6.34
CA ALA A 181 21.98 7.93 6.65
C ALA A 181 21.69 8.92 5.52
N ALA A 182 22.71 9.59 4.98
CA ALA A 182 22.56 10.53 3.86
C ALA A 182 22.04 9.82 2.60
N GLU A 183 22.58 8.65 2.24
CA GLU A 183 22.12 7.85 1.10
C GLU A 183 20.65 7.36 1.28
N LEU A 184 20.28 6.95 2.50
CA LEU A 184 18.90 6.56 2.79
C LEU A 184 17.93 7.74 2.67
N LEU A 185 18.31 8.92 3.17
CA LEU A 185 17.51 10.13 3.05
C LEU A 185 17.30 10.54 1.59
N GLU A 186 18.34 10.46 0.77
CA GLU A 186 18.25 10.74 -0.66
C GLU A 186 17.25 9.80 -1.36
N ARG A 187 17.22 8.52 -0.98
CA ARG A 187 16.28 7.53 -1.52
C ARG A 187 14.86 7.67 -0.98
N LEU A 188 14.71 8.14 0.25
CA LEU A 188 13.39 8.36 0.86
C LEU A 188 12.73 9.65 0.37
N ALA A 189 13.52 10.68 0.02
CA ALA A 189 13.00 11.99 -0.36
C ALA A 189 11.96 11.91 -1.51
N PRO A 190 12.20 11.22 -2.65
CA PRO A 190 11.21 11.14 -3.72
C PRO A 190 9.90 10.45 -3.30
N LEU A 191 9.98 9.47 -2.39
CA LEU A 191 8.80 8.77 -1.86
C LEU A 191 7.98 9.69 -0.95
N ILE A 192 8.65 10.47 -0.11
CA ILE A 192 8.00 11.45 0.78
C ILE A 192 7.39 12.58 -0.03
N ASP A 193 8.11 13.09 -1.05
CA ASP A 193 7.64 14.14 -1.96
C ASP A 193 6.37 13.69 -2.72
N LEU A 194 6.25 12.39 -3.05
CA LEU A 194 5.06 11.80 -3.65
C LEU A 194 3.92 11.53 -2.65
N GLY A 195 4.01 12.05 -1.43
CA GLY A 195 2.98 11.87 -0.40
C GLY A 195 2.90 10.46 0.19
N LEU A 196 3.97 9.64 0.04
CA LEU A 196 4.03 8.28 0.58
C LEU A 196 4.70 8.21 1.97
N GLY A 197 5.02 9.35 2.56
CA GLY A 197 5.75 9.45 3.82
C GLY A 197 5.09 8.73 5.02
N TYR A 198 3.80 8.44 4.94
CA TYR A 198 3.05 7.68 5.95
C TYR A 198 3.27 6.17 5.87
N LEU A 199 3.77 5.65 4.75
CA LEU A 199 4.05 4.23 4.59
C LEU A 199 5.28 3.81 5.39
N SER A 200 5.28 2.55 5.85
CA SER A 200 6.45 1.89 6.43
C SER A 200 7.11 0.96 5.42
N LEU A 201 8.41 0.68 5.59
CA LEU A 201 9.17 -0.17 4.67
C LEU A 201 8.80 -1.65 4.78
N ASP A 202 8.22 -2.08 5.90
CA ASP A 202 7.78 -3.46 6.13
C ASP A 202 6.43 -3.77 5.49
N ARG A 203 5.72 -2.73 4.99
CA ARG A 203 4.40 -2.90 4.39
C ARG A 203 4.46 -3.74 3.13
N SER A 204 3.71 -4.85 3.12
CA SER A 204 3.72 -5.79 2.01
C SER A 204 3.00 -5.24 0.77
N THR A 205 3.57 -5.45 -0.42
CA THR A 205 3.05 -4.96 -1.71
C THR A 205 1.56 -5.26 -1.96
N PRO A 206 0.99 -6.45 -1.60
CA PRO A 206 -0.44 -6.71 -1.81
C PRO A 206 -1.38 -5.81 -1.00
N THR A 207 -0.88 -5.11 0.01
CA THR A 207 -1.67 -4.19 0.84
C THR A 207 -1.64 -2.75 0.33
N LEU A 208 -0.81 -2.47 -0.68
CA LEU A 208 -0.72 -1.16 -1.32
C LEU A 208 -1.89 -0.96 -2.29
N SER A 209 -2.43 0.24 -2.33
CA SER A 209 -3.35 0.65 -3.38
C SER A 209 -2.63 0.77 -4.73
N SER A 210 -3.39 0.77 -5.83
CA SER A 210 -2.83 0.95 -7.19
C SER A 210 -2.06 2.27 -7.31
N GLY A 211 -2.58 3.36 -6.76
CA GLY A 211 -1.93 4.66 -6.75
C GLY A 211 -0.65 4.71 -5.90
N GLU A 212 -0.63 4.06 -4.73
CA GLU A 212 0.60 3.94 -3.92
C GLU A 212 1.69 3.18 -4.69
N LEU A 213 1.33 2.06 -5.32
CA LEU A 213 2.27 1.24 -6.09
C LEU A 213 2.84 2.02 -7.30
N GLN A 214 2.00 2.78 -7.98
CA GLN A 214 2.42 3.59 -9.12
C GLN A 214 3.39 4.69 -8.69
N ARG A 215 3.12 5.38 -7.59
CA ARG A 215 4.02 6.40 -7.03
C ARG A 215 5.36 5.82 -6.56
N ILE A 216 5.37 4.63 -5.96
CA ILE A 216 6.63 3.93 -5.63
C ILE A 216 7.45 3.66 -6.88
N ARG A 217 6.81 3.24 -7.99
CA ARG A 217 7.50 3.03 -9.28
C ARG A 217 8.08 4.33 -9.83
N LEU A 218 7.32 5.43 -9.77
CA LEU A 218 7.80 6.76 -10.18
C LEU A 218 9.01 7.21 -9.35
N ALA A 219 8.95 7.08 -8.02
CA ALA A 219 10.07 7.39 -7.13
C ALA A 219 11.34 6.59 -7.50
N THR A 220 11.17 5.31 -7.84
CA THR A 220 12.28 4.46 -8.27
C THR A 220 12.92 4.96 -9.58
N GLN A 221 12.11 5.43 -10.53
CA GLN A 221 12.60 6.00 -11.78
C GLN A 221 13.37 7.31 -11.58
N LEU A 222 12.91 8.17 -10.66
CA LEU A 222 13.62 9.39 -10.27
C LEU A 222 15.02 9.10 -9.69
N SER A 223 15.08 8.07 -8.85
CA SER A 223 16.34 7.68 -8.21
C SER A 223 17.35 7.06 -9.18
N SER A 224 16.94 6.68 -10.39
CA SER A 224 17.82 6.08 -11.40
C SER A 224 18.81 7.06 -12.03
N GLN A 225 18.61 8.38 -11.86
CA GLN A 225 19.43 9.46 -12.44
C GLN A 225 19.71 9.30 -13.96
N LEU A 226 18.79 8.65 -14.69
CA LEU A 226 18.89 8.49 -16.13
C LEU A 226 18.66 9.84 -16.83
N PHE A 227 19.40 10.08 -17.91
CA PHE A 227 19.24 11.24 -18.78
C PHE A 227 19.12 10.81 -20.23
N GLY A 228 18.46 11.61 -21.06
CA GLY A 228 18.30 11.33 -22.48
C GLY A 228 17.35 10.17 -22.77
N VAL A 229 16.52 9.77 -21.83
CA VAL A 229 15.52 8.70 -22.02
C VAL A 229 14.11 9.27 -22.20
N VAL A 230 13.22 8.45 -22.73
CA VAL A 230 11.80 8.75 -22.89
C VAL A 230 11.03 8.03 -21.80
N TYR A 231 10.33 8.80 -20.96
CA TYR A 231 9.36 8.28 -20.00
C TYR A 231 7.96 8.35 -20.58
N VAL A 232 7.24 7.24 -20.60
CA VAL A 232 5.83 7.16 -20.96
C VAL A 232 5.05 6.72 -19.72
N LEU A 233 4.19 7.59 -19.24
CA LEU A 233 3.41 7.39 -18.03
C LEU A 233 1.92 7.36 -18.38
N ASP A 234 1.25 6.32 -17.94
CA ASP A 234 -0.18 6.12 -18.15
C ASP A 234 -0.92 6.40 -16.83
N GLU A 235 -1.78 7.43 -16.85
CA GLU A 235 -2.59 7.90 -15.71
C GLU A 235 -1.82 8.03 -14.39
N PRO A 236 -0.67 8.73 -14.33
CA PRO A 236 0.12 8.81 -13.09
C PRO A 236 -0.61 9.53 -11.93
N SER A 237 -1.67 10.29 -12.22
CA SER A 237 -2.53 10.94 -11.21
C SER A 237 -3.60 10.01 -10.63
N ALA A 238 -3.76 8.79 -11.17
CA ALA A 238 -4.84 7.90 -10.77
C ALA A 238 -4.86 7.65 -9.25
N GLY A 239 -6.00 7.96 -8.62
CA GLY A 239 -6.20 7.81 -7.17
C GLY A 239 -5.49 8.86 -6.31
N LEU A 240 -4.91 9.91 -6.91
CA LEU A 240 -4.40 11.08 -6.19
C LEU A 240 -5.54 12.00 -5.74
N HIS A 241 -5.35 12.63 -4.60
CA HIS A 241 -6.12 13.81 -4.24
C HIS A 241 -5.57 15.02 -5.01
N PRO A 242 -6.38 16.01 -5.42
CA PRO A 242 -5.88 17.20 -6.13
C PRO A 242 -4.70 17.89 -5.44
N ALA A 243 -4.67 17.92 -4.10
CA ALA A 243 -3.55 18.47 -3.32
C ALA A 243 -2.21 17.72 -3.55
N ASP A 244 -2.25 16.44 -3.93
CA ASP A 244 -1.06 15.63 -4.21
C ASP A 244 -0.58 15.81 -5.67
N GLY A 245 -1.41 16.41 -6.54
CA GLY A 245 -1.10 16.64 -7.96
C GLY A 245 0.08 17.59 -8.19
N GLU A 246 0.29 18.56 -7.30
CA GLU A 246 1.43 19.48 -7.37
C GLU A 246 2.77 18.75 -7.13
N SER A 247 2.78 17.81 -6.20
CA SER A 247 3.95 16.98 -5.94
C SER A 247 4.30 16.11 -7.15
N LEU A 248 3.30 15.50 -7.78
CA LEU A 248 3.50 14.74 -9.03
C LEU A 248 4.07 15.63 -10.13
N LEU A 249 3.49 16.82 -10.33
CA LEU A 249 3.97 17.76 -11.34
C LEU A 249 5.43 18.17 -11.11
N SER A 250 5.79 18.46 -9.87
CA SER A 250 7.18 18.79 -9.49
C SER A 250 8.15 17.68 -9.91
N ILE A 251 7.74 16.43 -9.73
CA ILE A 251 8.52 15.26 -10.11
C ILE A 251 8.66 15.13 -11.64
N LEU A 252 7.57 15.31 -12.39
CA LEU A 252 7.61 15.29 -13.85
C LEU A 252 8.53 16.40 -14.41
N GLN A 253 8.49 17.57 -13.79
CA GLN A 253 9.39 18.69 -14.12
C GLN A 253 10.86 18.36 -13.81
N ARG A 254 11.15 17.70 -12.70
CA ARG A 254 12.51 17.24 -12.36
C ARG A 254 13.03 16.21 -13.37
N LEU A 255 12.19 15.24 -13.78
CA LEU A 255 12.56 14.28 -14.83
C LEU A 255 12.91 15.01 -16.15
N LYS A 256 12.10 16.01 -16.54
CA LYS A 256 12.35 16.82 -17.72
C LYS A 256 13.63 17.64 -17.58
N ALA A 257 13.82 18.31 -16.43
CA ALA A 257 15.02 19.12 -16.15
C ALA A 257 16.32 18.31 -16.19
N ALA A 258 16.25 17.01 -15.90
CA ALA A 258 17.38 16.08 -16.05
C ALA A 258 17.70 15.72 -17.51
N GLY A 259 17.05 16.36 -18.51
CA GLY A 259 17.31 16.13 -19.94
C GLY A 259 16.52 14.98 -20.55
N ASN A 260 15.43 14.58 -19.93
CA ASN A 260 14.56 13.51 -20.41
C ASN A 260 13.33 14.04 -21.15
N SER A 261 12.73 13.22 -22.01
CA SER A 261 11.42 13.46 -22.60
C SER A 261 10.34 12.75 -21.77
N VAL A 262 9.27 13.47 -21.42
CA VAL A 262 8.20 12.94 -20.58
C VAL A 262 6.88 13.02 -21.34
N PHE A 263 6.29 11.86 -21.62
CA PHE A 263 4.96 11.72 -22.22
C PHE A 263 4.01 11.18 -21.15
N VAL A 264 2.88 11.87 -20.99
CA VAL A 264 1.90 11.52 -19.97
C VAL A 264 0.54 11.35 -20.64
N VAL A 265 -0.07 10.18 -20.48
CA VAL A 265 -1.47 9.95 -20.84
C VAL A 265 -2.29 10.31 -19.62
N GLU A 266 -3.14 11.32 -19.72
CA GLU A 266 -3.86 11.90 -18.58
C GLU A 266 -5.26 12.37 -18.92
N HIS A 267 -6.11 12.36 -17.90
CA HIS A 267 -7.44 12.92 -17.94
C HIS A 267 -7.69 13.94 -16.79
N ASP A 268 -6.71 14.13 -15.92
CA ASP A 268 -6.73 15.19 -14.91
C ASP A 268 -6.50 16.56 -15.55
N LEU A 269 -7.52 17.43 -15.46
CA LEU A 269 -7.51 18.73 -16.13
C LEU A 269 -6.44 19.68 -15.59
N ASP A 270 -6.06 19.56 -14.32
CA ASP A 270 -5.07 20.43 -13.71
C ASP A 270 -3.65 20.07 -14.19
N LEU A 271 -3.38 18.79 -14.41
CA LEU A 271 -2.14 18.34 -15.05
C LEU A 271 -2.10 18.70 -16.54
N ILE A 272 -3.21 18.48 -17.27
CA ILE A 272 -3.32 18.82 -18.70
C ILE A 272 -3.07 20.31 -18.93
N ARG A 273 -3.61 21.21 -18.09
CA ARG A 273 -3.37 22.67 -18.19
C ARG A 273 -1.90 23.06 -18.05
N LYS A 274 -1.11 22.26 -17.35
CA LYS A 274 0.30 22.53 -17.08
C LYS A 274 1.25 21.86 -18.07
N ALA A 275 0.69 21.12 -19.04
CA ALA A 275 1.47 20.52 -20.14
C ALA A 275 1.96 21.59 -21.11
N GLU A 276 3.19 21.49 -21.57
CA GLU A 276 3.77 22.40 -22.59
C GLU A 276 3.26 22.08 -24.01
N TRP A 277 2.97 20.80 -24.24
CA TRP A 277 2.45 20.29 -25.50
C TRP A 277 1.32 19.32 -25.25
N LEU A 278 0.23 19.46 -25.94
CA LEU A 278 -0.96 18.63 -25.83
C LEU A 278 -1.23 17.90 -27.14
N VAL A 279 -1.49 16.62 -27.08
CA VAL A 279 -2.02 15.82 -28.19
C VAL A 279 -3.39 15.32 -27.75
N ASP A 280 -4.45 15.82 -28.44
CA ASP A 280 -5.84 15.41 -28.16
C ASP A 280 -6.29 14.38 -29.18
N VAL A 281 -6.77 13.24 -28.72
CA VAL A 281 -7.18 12.11 -29.56
C VAL A 281 -8.70 11.93 -29.44
N GLY A 282 -9.37 11.87 -30.59
CA GLY A 282 -10.82 11.75 -30.64
C GLY A 282 -11.30 11.46 -32.07
N PRO A 283 -12.48 12.01 -32.45
CA PRO A 283 -13.44 12.79 -31.65
C PRO A 283 -14.30 11.97 -30.73
N GLY A 284 -14.42 10.65 -30.94
CA GLY A 284 -15.23 9.72 -30.15
C GLY A 284 -14.42 8.57 -29.57
N ALA A 285 -15.10 7.46 -29.25
CA ALA A 285 -14.49 6.25 -28.69
C ALA A 285 -14.67 5.05 -29.65
N GLY A 286 -13.83 4.03 -29.52
CA GLY A 286 -13.87 2.82 -30.33
C GLY A 286 -13.69 3.11 -31.81
N GLN A 287 -14.61 2.67 -32.65
CA GLN A 287 -14.55 2.86 -34.10
C GLN A 287 -14.65 4.34 -34.58
N HIS A 288 -15.07 5.24 -33.68
CA HIS A 288 -15.22 6.67 -33.95
C HIS A 288 -14.12 7.51 -33.29
N GLY A 289 -13.08 6.86 -32.80
CA GLY A 289 -11.92 7.49 -32.18
C GLY A 289 -10.62 7.13 -32.88
N GLY A 290 -9.51 7.48 -32.25
CA GLY A 290 -8.17 7.14 -32.72
C GLY A 290 -7.56 8.16 -33.70
N GLU A 291 -8.20 9.30 -33.92
CA GLU A 291 -7.67 10.39 -34.74
C GLU A 291 -7.03 11.47 -33.85
N VAL A 292 -5.89 11.99 -34.26
CA VAL A 292 -5.28 13.16 -33.61
C VAL A 292 -6.01 14.39 -34.11
N ILE A 293 -6.87 14.98 -33.25
CA ILE A 293 -7.67 16.17 -33.60
C ILE A 293 -6.94 17.47 -33.26
N TYR A 294 -5.95 17.41 -32.40
CA TYR A 294 -5.09 18.53 -32.06
C TYR A 294 -3.68 18.05 -31.62
N SER A 295 -2.66 18.84 -32.03
CA SER A 295 -1.29 18.68 -31.56
C SER A 295 -0.64 20.04 -31.48
N GLY A 296 -0.33 20.55 -30.30
CA GLY A 296 0.22 21.88 -30.07
C GLY A 296 0.23 22.31 -28.61
N PRO A 297 0.60 23.59 -28.35
CA PRO A 297 0.50 24.16 -27.00
C PRO A 297 -0.93 24.08 -26.44
N ALA A 298 -1.07 23.87 -25.12
CA ALA A 298 -2.37 23.61 -24.50
C ALA A 298 -3.44 24.70 -24.80
N GLU A 299 -3.03 25.94 -24.88
CA GLU A 299 -3.91 27.10 -25.18
C GLU A 299 -4.58 27.00 -26.53
N GLY A 300 -3.89 26.45 -27.53
CA GLY A 300 -4.39 26.32 -28.89
C GLY A 300 -5.58 25.37 -29.03
N LEU A 301 -5.77 24.46 -28.09
CA LEU A 301 -6.93 23.58 -28.04
C LEU A 301 -8.25 24.38 -27.91
N ALA A 302 -8.22 25.58 -27.34
CA ALA A 302 -9.39 26.43 -27.18
C ALA A 302 -10.13 26.72 -28.48
N ALA A 303 -9.43 26.72 -29.62
CA ALA A 303 -9.98 26.97 -30.96
C ALA A 303 -10.57 25.73 -31.64
N ILE A 304 -10.37 24.54 -31.10
CA ILE A 304 -10.72 23.27 -31.77
C ILE A 304 -12.13 22.82 -31.32
N GLU A 305 -13.12 23.09 -32.14
CA GLU A 305 -14.53 22.76 -31.82
C GLU A 305 -14.81 21.26 -31.70
N ALA A 306 -14.08 20.44 -32.45
CA ALA A 306 -14.21 18.99 -32.45
C ALA A 306 -13.72 18.35 -31.14
N SER A 307 -12.93 19.07 -30.31
CA SER A 307 -12.38 18.56 -29.07
C SER A 307 -13.45 18.50 -27.98
N VAL A 308 -13.64 17.31 -27.42
CA VAL A 308 -14.45 17.11 -26.21
C VAL A 308 -13.69 17.64 -24.99
N THR A 309 -12.38 17.46 -24.94
CA THR A 309 -11.48 17.92 -23.86
C THR A 309 -11.55 19.43 -23.69
N ARG A 310 -11.64 20.19 -24.79
CA ARG A 310 -11.78 21.64 -24.77
C ARG A 310 -12.88 22.15 -23.86
N ARG A 311 -14.06 21.49 -23.86
CA ARG A 311 -15.22 21.90 -23.07
C ARG A 311 -14.94 21.86 -21.57
N TYR A 312 -14.14 20.90 -21.13
CA TYR A 312 -13.77 20.73 -19.73
C TYR A 312 -12.55 21.58 -19.34
N LEU A 313 -11.66 21.79 -20.28
CA LEU A 313 -10.43 22.57 -20.02
C LEU A 313 -10.68 24.07 -19.98
N PHE A 314 -11.52 24.60 -20.86
CA PHE A 314 -11.78 26.03 -21.03
C PHE A 314 -13.25 26.44 -20.78
N GLY A 315 -14.17 25.49 -20.71
CA GLY A 315 -15.59 25.76 -20.48
C GLY A 315 -15.91 25.99 -18.99
N VAL A 316 -16.77 26.94 -18.72
CA VAL A 316 -17.40 27.06 -17.41
C VAL A 316 -18.51 26.01 -17.34
N GLN A 317 -18.32 24.94 -16.61
CA GLN A 317 -19.38 23.96 -16.34
C GLN A 317 -20.37 24.57 -15.35
N PRO A 318 -21.64 24.77 -15.72
CA PRO A 318 -22.63 25.19 -14.74
C PRO A 318 -22.76 24.11 -13.66
N ALA A 319 -22.74 24.53 -12.41
CA ALA A 319 -23.04 23.62 -11.31
C ALA A 319 -24.42 23.01 -11.54
N PRO A 320 -24.58 21.67 -11.51
CA PRO A 320 -25.89 21.06 -11.67
C PRO A 320 -26.80 21.54 -10.54
N ASP A 321 -27.95 22.06 -10.89
CA ASP A 321 -29.02 22.38 -9.93
C ASP A 321 -29.57 21.06 -9.35
N ARG A 322 -29.05 20.67 -8.17
CA ARG A 322 -29.42 19.44 -7.49
C ARG A 322 -29.98 19.76 -6.13
N THR A 323 -31.25 19.44 -5.95
CA THR A 323 -31.84 19.38 -4.61
C THR A 323 -31.36 18.09 -3.91
N PRO A 324 -30.65 18.21 -2.78
CA PRO A 324 -30.21 17.02 -2.04
C PRO A 324 -31.41 16.15 -1.64
N ARG A 325 -31.28 14.82 -1.84
CA ARG A 325 -32.30 13.88 -1.36
C ARG A 325 -32.30 13.86 0.17
N LYS A 326 -33.50 13.72 0.75
CA LYS A 326 -33.63 13.42 2.17
C LYS A 326 -33.22 11.96 2.40
N PRO A 327 -32.38 11.69 3.42
CA PRO A 327 -32.02 10.32 3.75
C PRO A 327 -33.21 9.48 4.19
N ASP A 328 -33.29 8.23 3.74
CA ASP A 328 -34.24 7.22 4.21
C ASP A 328 -33.86 6.66 5.59
N GLY A 329 -32.61 6.82 5.99
CA GLY A 329 -32.04 6.34 7.24
C GLY A 329 -30.54 6.65 7.33
N TRP A 330 -29.90 6.13 8.36
CA TRP A 330 -28.48 6.38 8.62
C TRP A 330 -27.77 5.09 8.99
N LEU A 331 -26.66 4.80 8.31
CA LEU A 331 -25.67 3.83 8.74
C LEU A 331 -24.64 4.54 9.63
N ARG A 332 -24.56 4.13 10.89
CA ARG A 332 -23.63 4.72 11.86
C ARG A 332 -22.46 3.77 12.11
N LEU A 333 -21.26 4.32 12.12
CA LEU A 333 -20.06 3.66 12.60
C LEU A 333 -19.60 4.44 13.83
N GLU A 334 -19.41 3.75 14.95
CA GLU A 334 -19.08 4.37 16.24
C GLU A 334 -17.78 3.75 16.78
N GLY A 335 -16.88 4.61 17.31
CA GLY A 335 -15.63 4.19 17.94
C GLY A 335 -14.65 3.48 17.03
N VAL A 336 -14.69 3.72 15.71
CA VAL A 336 -13.83 3.00 14.75
C VAL A 336 -12.39 3.37 14.98
N SER A 337 -11.58 2.37 15.38
CA SER A 337 -10.16 2.52 15.66
C SER A 337 -9.40 1.46 14.90
N ARG A 338 -8.84 1.84 13.74
CA ARG A 338 -8.01 0.96 12.90
C ARG A 338 -7.02 1.80 12.11
N ASN A 339 -5.77 1.36 12.01
CA ASN A 339 -4.68 2.08 11.36
C ASN A 339 -4.52 3.51 11.95
N ASN A 340 -4.77 4.55 11.16
CA ASN A 340 -4.74 5.96 11.56
C ASN A 340 -6.11 6.51 12.01
N LEU A 341 -7.14 5.67 12.12
CA LEU A 341 -8.42 6.07 12.68
C LEU A 341 -8.41 5.86 14.21
N HIS A 342 -8.77 6.89 14.94
CA HIS A 342 -8.75 6.90 16.41
C HIS A 342 -10.11 7.31 16.96
N GLY A 343 -10.98 6.32 17.22
CA GLY A 343 -12.30 6.56 17.79
C GLY A 343 -13.23 7.36 16.88
N LEU A 344 -13.19 7.13 15.57
CA LEU A 344 -13.98 7.84 14.59
C LEU A 344 -15.46 7.47 14.69
N ASP A 345 -16.31 8.47 14.86
CA ASP A 345 -17.76 8.36 14.73
C ASP A 345 -18.20 9.02 13.43
N VAL A 346 -18.96 8.28 12.60
CA VAL A 346 -19.46 8.81 11.32
C VAL A 346 -20.81 8.20 10.97
N ALA A 347 -21.69 9.01 10.36
CA ALA A 347 -22.98 8.58 9.87
C ALA A 347 -23.08 8.77 8.37
N PHE A 348 -23.48 7.71 7.66
CA PHE A 348 -23.70 7.72 6.21
C PHE A 348 -25.20 7.72 5.92
N PRO A 349 -25.73 8.66 5.10
CA PRO A 349 -27.14 8.70 4.75
C PRO A 349 -27.49 7.56 3.80
N ILE A 350 -28.56 6.82 4.12
CA ILE A 350 -29.10 5.75 3.28
C ILE A 350 -30.01 6.37 2.21
N GLY A 351 -29.99 5.84 0.99
CA GLY A 351 -30.77 6.36 -0.14
C GLY A 351 -30.15 7.59 -0.83
N CYS A 352 -28.98 8.05 -0.37
CA CYS A 352 -28.27 9.20 -0.92
C CYS A 352 -26.97 8.78 -1.60
N PHE A 353 -26.54 9.55 -2.61
CA PHE A 353 -25.19 9.45 -3.14
C PHE A 353 -24.22 10.18 -2.21
N THR A 354 -23.34 9.44 -1.57
CA THR A 354 -22.38 9.98 -0.59
C THR A 354 -20.96 9.82 -1.13
N ALA A 355 -20.19 10.91 -1.16
CA ALA A 355 -18.78 10.89 -1.51
C ALA A 355 -17.92 10.95 -0.23
N VAL A 356 -16.95 10.05 -0.12
CA VAL A 356 -15.93 10.08 0.94
C VAL A 356 -14.63 10.60 0.31
N THR A 357 -14.16 11.74 0.79
CA THR A 357 -12.99 12.44 0.24
C THR A 357 -11.89 12.62 1.28
N GLY A 358 -10.70 12.96 0.84
CA GLY A 358 -9.54 13.24 1.69
C GLY A 358 -8.22 12.97 0.97
N VAL A 359 -7.13 13.52 1.48
CA VAL A 359 -5.78 13.31 0.96
C VAL A 359 -5.33 11.85 1.03
N SER A 360 -4.31 11.50 0.28
CA SER A 360 -3.74 10.14 0.32
C SER A 360 -3.29 9.79 1.74
N GLY A 361 -3.61 8.57 2.19
CA GLY A 361 -3.29 8.11 3.55
C GLY A 361 -4.18 8.67 4.67
N SER A 362 -5.25 9.43 4.36
CA SER A 362 -6.15 9.99 5.38
C SER A 362 -7.04 8.94 6.09
N GLY A 363 -7.05 7.69 5.62
CA GLY A 363 -7.85 6.61 6.22
C GLY A 363 -9.25 6.45 5.62
N LYS A 364 -9.50 6.97 4.42
CA LYS A 364 -10.81 6.85 3.75
C LYS A 364 -11.12 5.46 3.20
N SER A 365 -10.13 4.58 3.08
CA SER A 365 -10.24 3.20 2.57
C SER A 365 -9.78 2.14 3.57
#